data_35c258fd7cbb1571f9b7da43fec36702
#
_entry.id   35c258fd7cbb1571f9b7da43fec36702
#
_cell.length_a   1.000
_cell.length_b   1.000
_cell.length_c   1.000
_cell.angle_alpha   90.00
_cell.angle_beta   90.00
_cell.angle_gamma   90.00
#
_symmetry.space_group_name_H-M   'P 1'
#
loop_
_entity.id
_entity.type
_entity.pdbx_description
1 polymer ?
#
loop_
_entity_poly.entity_id
_entity_poly.type
_entity_poly.pdbx_seq_one_letter_code
_entity_poly.pdbx_strand_id
1 'polypeptide(L)'
;MGKLNEAAQVSTISSEYVLLTDSNGLPVRISKNNLAEVIRYVMNEANITDKGLMPAGMIGDINKGTSTLLCETRSTAVTASMLLSISATTTGLPNLYFIRMARASGNTGGPTIKVKVLAGSYNMKIIGKTDADGKCKVYAERNQFTPILNVIAMSTFGITMKMETADNSEFEGGFEATLE
;
A
#
# COMPACT_ATOMS: atom_id res chain seq x y z
N MET A 1 -10.57 -43.66 -24.52
CA MET A 1 -10.27 -42.55 -23.60
C MET A 1 -8.76 -42.39 -23.61
N GLY A 2 -8.26 -41.25 -24.12
CA GLY A 2 -6.84 -40.88 -23.99
C GLY A 2 -6.45 -40.71 -22.54
N LYS A 3 -5.25 -41.13 -22.17
CA LYS A 3 -4.74 -40.97 -20.80
C LYS A 3 -4.29 -39.51 -20.60
N LEU A 4 -4.62 -38.90 -19.48
CA LEU A 4 -4.28 -37.51 -19.17
C LEU A 4 -2.75 -37.24 -19.21
N ASN A 5 -1.93 -38.28 -18.96
CA ASN A 5 -0.47 -38.24 -19.01
C ASN A 5 0.11 -38.18 -20.42
N GLU A 6 -0.71 -38.38 -21.46
CA GLU A 6 -0.32 -38.31 -22.88
C GLU A 6 -0.71 -36.96 -23.52
N ALA A 7 -1.31 -36.05 -22.73
CA ALA A 7 -1.67 -34.72 -23.20
C ALA A 7 -0.40 -33.88 -23.42
N ALA A 8 -0.37 -33.11 -24.50
CA ALA A 8 0.72 -32.18 -24.78
C ALA A 8 0.84 -31.13 -23.65
N GLN A 9 2.06 -30.89 -23.18
CA GLN A 9 2.31 -29.82 -22.23
C GLN A 9 2.22 -28.46 -22.92
N VAL A 10 1.42 -27.56 -22.36
CA VAL A 10 1.27 -26.17 -22.82
C VAL A 10 2.02 -25.27 -21.85
N SER A 11 3.00 -24.53 -22.35
CA SER A 11 3.79 -23.60 -21.53
C SER A 11 3.08 -22.25 -21.31
N THR A 12 2.11 -21.91 -22.15
CA THR A 12 1.33 -20.68 -22.07
C THR A 12 -0.13 -20.95 -22.42
N ILE A 13 -1.04 -20.32 -21.70
CA ILE A 13 -2.48 -20.35 -22.01
C ILE A 13 -2.86 -19.04 -22.70
N SER A 14 -3.22 -19.08 -23.96
CA SER A 14 -3.65 -17.91 -24.74
C SER A 14 -5.17 -17.86 -24.91
N SER A 15 -5.74 -18.82 -25.60
CA SER A 15 -7.18 -18.92 -25.90
C SER A 15 -7.82 -20.19 -25.35
N GLU A 16 -7.04 -21.08 -24.77
CA GLU A 16 -7.48 -22.36 -24.24
C GLU A 16 -8.27 -22.18 -22.94
N TYR A 17 -9.04 -23.20 -22.59
CA TYR A 17 -9.74 -23.29 -21.32
C TYR A 17 -9.03 -24.28 -20.39
N VAL A 18 -9.05 -23.98 -19.09
CA VAL A 18 -8.63 -24.92 -18.07
C VAL A 18 -9.81 -25.83 -17.75
N LEU A 19 -9.57 -27.17 -17.80
CA LEU A 19 -10.55 -28.16 -17.41
C LEU A 19 -10.45 -28.42 -15.90
N LEU A 20 -11.57 -28.28 -15.22
CA LEU A 20 -11.71 -28.53 -13.81
C LEU A 20 -12.83 -29.55 -13.59
N THR A 21 -13.01 -30.04 -12.37
CA THR A 21 -14.17 -30.81 -11.95
C THR A 21 -14.96 -30.02 -10.90
N ASP A 22 -16.27 -30.01 -11.02
CA ASP A 22 -17.15 -29.44 -10.02
C ASP A 22 -17.25 -30.34 -8.75
N SER A 23 -18.03 -29.93 -7.77
CA SER A 23 -18.24 -30.67 -6.53
C SER A 23 -18.91 -32.05 -6.73
N ASN A 24 -19.54 -32.29 -7.88
CA ASN A 24 -20.18 -33.54 -8.26
C ASN A 24 -19.27 -34.42 -9.13
N GLY A 25 -18.04 -33.99 -9.39
CA GLY A 25 -17.09 -34.70 -10.24
C GLY A 25 -17.32 -34.52 -11.74
N LEU A 26 -18.20 -33.61 -12.15
CA LEU A 26 -18.48 -33.32 -13.56
C LEU A 26 -17.42 -32.36 -14.12
N PRO A 27 -16.95 -32.58 -15.39
CA PRO A 27 -15.99 -31.69 -16.00
C PRO A 27 -16.60 -30.32 -16.33
N VAL A 28 -15.94 -29.25 -15.89
CA VAL A 28 -16.29 -27.87 -16.18
C VAL A 28 -15.10 -27.14 -16.79
N ARG A 29 -15.37 -26.13 -17.61
CA ARG A 29 -14.34 -25.30 -18.26
C ARG A 29 -14.33 -23.92 -17.62
N ILE A 30 -13.15 -23.41 -17.33
CA ILE A 30 -12.97 -22.02 -16.95
C ILE A 30 -12.03 -21.32 -17.93
N SER A 31 -12.37 -20.11 -18.36
CA SER A 31 -11.48 -19.29 -19.18
C SER A 31 -10.30 -18.80 -18.35
N LYS A 32 -9.20 -18.49 -19.01
CA LYS A 32 -8.01 -17.90 -18.38
C LYS A 32 -8.35 -16.67 -17.52
N ASN A 33 -9.19 -15.78 -18.03
CA ASN A 33 -9.56 -14.55 -17.31
C ASN A 33 -10.39 -14.87 -16.06
N ASN A 34 -11.37 -15.76 -16.17
CA ASN A 34 -12.18 -16.15 -15.03
C ASN A 34 -11.36 -16.91 -13.97
N LEU A 35 -10.41 -17.75 -14.41
CA LEU A 35 -9.49 -18.41 -13.47
C LEU A 35 -8.60 -17.41 -12.75
N ALA A 36 -8.09 -16.40 -13.45
CA ALA A 36 -7.31 -15.32 -12.84
C ALA A 36 -8.12 -14.53 -11.80
N GLU A 37 -9.41 -14.27 -12.07
CA GLU A 37 -10.30 -13.62 -11.11
C GLU A 37 -10.56 -14.50 -9.87
N VAL A 38 -10.82 -15.80 -10.05
CA VAL A 38 -10.98 -16.74 -8.94
C VAL A 38 -9.71 -16.79 -8.08
N ILE A 39 -8.54 -16.90 -8.70
CA ILE A 39 -7.25 -16.88 -7.98
C ILE A 39 -7.09 -15.58 -7.21
N ARG A 40 -7.37 -14.43 -7.83
CA ARG A 40 -7.28 -13.11 -7.18
C ARG A 40 -8.23 -13.00 -5.99
N TYR A 41 -9.44 -13.56 -6.09
CA TYR A 41 -10.42 -13.54 -5.02
C TYR A 41 -10.05 -14.41 -3.81
N VAL A 42 -9.40 -15.56 -4.03
CA VAL A 42 -8.99 -16.48 -2.95
C VAL A 42 -7.59 -16.21 -2.41
N MET A 43 -6.76 -15.48 -3.13
CA MET A 43 -5.45 -15.06 -2.63
C MET A 43 -5.59 -13.91 -1.66
N ASN A 44 -5.21 -14.14 -0.41
CA ASN A 44 -5.12 -13.07 0.57
C ASN A 44 -4.05 -12.04 0.17
N GLU A 45 -4.20 -10.82 0.70
CA GLU A 45 -3.12 -9.83 0.63
C GLU A 45 -1.87 -10.36 1.32
N ALA A 46 -0.71 -10.05 0.77
CA ALA A 46 0.56 -10.44 1.37
C ALA A 46 0.73 -9.77 2.73
N ASN A 47 1.11 -10.54 3.73
CA ASN A 47 1.48 -10.05 5.05
C ASN A 47 2.73 -10.80 5.55
N ILE A 48 3.16 -10.58 6.79
CA ILE A 48 4.37 -11.20 7.32
C ILE A 48 4.29 -12.73 7.50
N THR A 49 3.09 -13.28 7.54
CA THR A 49 2.85 -14.71 7.73
C THR A 49 2.37 -15.41 6.46
N ASP A 50 1.65 -14.69 5.62
CA ASP A 50 1.01 -15.25 4.43
C ASP A 50 1.60 -14.66 3.15
N LYS A 51 1.92 -15.53 2.19
CA LYS A 51 2.27 -15.11 0.84
C LYS A 51 0.98 -14.78 0.09
N GLY A 52 0.89 -13.60 -0.49
CA GLY A 52 -0.28 -13.15 -1.24
C GLY A 52 0.07 -12.06 -2.23
N LEU A 53 -0.96 -11.42 -2.79
CA LEU A 53 -0.80 -10.25 -3.64
C LEU A 53 -0.45 -9.03 -2.78
N MET A 54 0.41 -8.18 -3.30
CA MET A 54 0.72 -6.91 -2.64
C MET A 54 -0.55 -6.05 -2.56
N PRO A 55 -0.90 -5.50 -1.38
CA PRO A 55 -2.08 -4.64 -1.25
C PRO A 55 -2.05 -3.48 -2.25
N ALA A 56 -3.17 -3.18 -2.87
CA ALA A 56 -3.28 -2.09 -3.84
C ALA A 56 -2.88 -0.72 -3.25
N GLY A 57 -3.06 -0.53 -1.94
CA GLY A 57 -2.63 0.69 -1.23
C GLY A 57 -1.13 0.83 -0.99
N MET A 58 -0.31 -0.13 -1.40
CA MET A 58 1.16 -0.03 -1.29
C MET A 58 1.81 0.69 -2.47
N ILE A 59 1.11 0.80 -3.59
CA ILE A 59 1.56 1.53 -4.78
C ILE A 59 0.45 2.50 -5.15
N GLY A 60 0.66 3.78 -4.95
CA GLY A 60 -0.33 4.80 -5.25
C GLY A 60 0.25 5.89 -6.13
N ASP A 61 -0.42 6.18 -7.23
CA ASP A 61 -0.25 7.42 -7.97
C ASP A 61 -1.16 8.48 -7.35
N ILE A 62 -0.58 9.57 -6.89
CA ILE A 62 -1.39 10.71 -6.47
C ILE A 62 -1.73 11.54 -7.67
N ASN A 63 -3.01 11.60 -7.97
CA ASN A 63 -3.52 12.49 -8.99
C ASN A 63 -3.36 13.96 -8.58
N LYS A 64 -2.74 14.67 -9.51
CA LYS A 64 -2.78 16.13 -9.75
C LYS A 64 -3.45 16.97 -8.65
N GLY A 65 -2.69 17.49 -7.77
CA GLY A 65 -3.12 18.67 -7.07
C GLY A 65 -3.44 18.52 -5.60
N THR A 66 -3.48 17.33 -5.08
CA THR A 66 -3.91 17.04 -3.71
C THR A 66 -2.80 16.43 -2.89
N SER A 67 -2.90 16.56 -1.57
CA SER A 67 -2.09 15.81 -0.62
C SER A 67 -2.58 14.35 -0.53
N THR A 68 -1.82 13.50 0.14
CA THR A 68 -2.17 12.06 0.27
C THR A 68 -2.24 11.64 1.71
N LEU A 69 -3.33 10.99 2.08
CA LEU A 69 -3.41 10.21 3.30
C LEU A 69 -2.63 8.90 3.11
N LEU A 70 -1.47 8.78 3.74
CA LEU A 70 -0.60 7.60 3.65
C LEU A 70 -1.15 6.44 4.48
N CYS A 71 -1.48 6.69 5.72
CA CYS A 71 -1.98 5.68 6.65
C CYS A 71 -2.77 6.29 7.81
N GLU A 72 -3.48 5.43 8.52
CA GLU A 72 -4.24 5.75 9.72
C GLU A 72 -3.90 4.76 10.85
N THR A 73 -3.80 5.23 12.09
CA THR A 73 -3.57 4.33 13.22
C THR A 73 -4.86 3.61 13.62
N ARG A 74 -4.76 2.30 13.89
CA ARG A 74 -5.87 1.46 14.35
C ARG A 74 -6.01 1.41 15.86
N SER A 75 -4.88 1.59 16.56
CA SER A 75 -4.81 1.45 18.02
C SER A 75 -3.91 2.51 18.63
N THR A 76 -3.89 2.58 19.96
CA THR A 76 -2.96 3.44 20.70
C THR A 76 -1.50 2.95 20.61
N ALA A 77 -1.26 1.64 20.44
CA ALA A 77 0.08 1.11 20.20
C ALA A 77 0.41 1.11 18.71
N VAL A 78 1.51 1.73 18.33
CA VAL A 78 1.96 1.84 16.94
C VAL A 78 3.45 1.56 16.86
N THR A 79 3.85 0.69 15.96
CA THR A 79 5.23 0.51 15.51
C THR A 79 5.19 0.24 14.02
N ALA A 80 5.47 1.26 13.23
CA ALA A 80 5.38 1.19 11.79
C ALA A 80 6.60 1.81 11.12
N SER A 81 6.95 1.30 9.97
CA SER A 81 7.97 1.88 9.10
C SER A 81 7.60 1.70 7.63
N MET A 82 7.94 2.68 6.82
CA MET A 82 7.68 2.66 5.39
C MET A 82 8.78 3.38 4.61
N LEU A 83 9.02 2.94 3.39
CA LEU A 83 9.79 3.65 2.39
C LEU A 83 8.82 4.39 1.47
N LEU A 84 8.98 5.69 1.33
CA LEU A 84 8.22 6.54 0.44
C LEU A 84 9.15 7.06 -0.66
N SER A 85 8.87 6.66 -1.90
CA SER A 85 9.52 7.21 -3.09
C SER A 85 8.63 8.30 -3.69
N ILE A 86 9.23 9.45 -3.95
CA ILE A 86 8.54 10.63 -4.49
C ILE A 86 9.19 10.99 -5.80
N SER A 87 8.48 10.83 -6.89
CA SER A 87 8.93 11.20 -8.23
C SER A 87 8.18 12.42 -8.72
N ALA A 88 8.88 13.39 -9.31
CA ALA A 88 8.22 14.45 -10.05
C ALA A 88 7.97 13.97 -11.50
N THR A 89 6.84 14.39 -12.08
CA THR A 89 6.46 13.98 -13.44
C THR A 89 7.38 14.54 -14.54
N THR A 90 8.30 15.45 -14.23
CA THR A 90 8.98 16.28 -15.23
C THR A 90 10.48 16.16 -15.23
N THR A 91 11.22 15.43 -14.68
CA THR A 91 12.70 15.35 -14.72
C THR A 91 13.37 15.52 -13.35
N GLY A 92 13.88 14.48 -12.87
CA GLY A 92 14.69 14.45 -11.66
C GLY A 92 14.76 13.05 -11.08
N LEU A 93 15.80 12.78 -10.34
CA LEU A 93 15.88 11.53 -9.59
C LEU A 93 14.82 11.55 -8.48
N PRO A 94 14.16 10.42 -8.19
CA PRO A 94 13.20 10.33 -7.11
C PRO A 94 13.83 10.68 -5.76
N ASN A 95 13.08 11.39 -4.91
CA ASN A 95 13.42 11.49 -3.51
C ASN A 95 13.00 10.21 -2.78
N LEU A 96 13.78 9.76 -1.83
CA LEU A 96 13.47 8.57 -1.05
C LEU A 96 13.51 8.88 0.43
N TYR A 97 12.38 8.65 1.11
CA TYR A 97 12.24 8.85 2.54
C TYR A 97 12.03 7.52 3.26
N PHE A 98 12.66 7.39 4.41
CA PHE A 98 12.34 6.35 5.38
C PHE A 98 11.55 6.98 6.52
N ILE A 99 10.28 6.58 6.66
CA ILE A 99 9.35 7.09 7.66
C ILE A 99 9.21 6.04 8.75
N ARG A 100 9.37 6.47 10.01
CA ARG A 100 9.17 5.63 11.18
C ARG A 100 8.13 6.25 12.09
N MET A 101 7.28 5.42 12.67
CA MET A 101 6.24 5.83 13.61
C MET A 101 6.29 4.94 14.84
N ALA A 102 6.18 5.56 16.00
CA ALA A 102 6.10 4.82 17.26
C ALA A 102 5.17 5.51 18.26
N ARG A 103 4.37 4.72 18.96
CA ARG A 103 3.58 5.15 20.11
C ARG A 103 3.40 3.96 21.06
N ALA A 104 3.68 4.17 22.35
CA ALA A 104 3.43 3.15 23.36
C ALA A 104 1.93 2.96 23.62
N SER A 105 1.54 1.75 24.03
CA SER A 105 0.17 1.45 24.44
C SER A 105 -0.27 2.35 25.61
N GLY A 106 -1.53 2.79 25.56
CA GLY A 106 -2.10 3.67 26.58
C GLY A 106 -1.74 5.15 26.46
N ASN A 107 -0.85 5.53 25.54
CA ASN A 107 -0.57 6.94 25.26
C ASN A 107 -1.66 7.50 24.33
N THR A 108 -2.35 8.56 24.78
CA THR A 108 -3.42 9.24 24.04
C THR A 108 -2.90 10.34 23.10
N GLY A 109 -1.64 10.74 23.23
CA GLY A 109 -0.99 11.67 22.30
C GLY A 109 -0.77 11.04 20.92
N GLY A 110 -0.49 11.85 19.91
CA GLY A 110 -0.10 11.37 18.58
C GLY A 110 1.16 10.50 18.63
N PRO A 111 1.40 9.66 17.63
CA PRO A 111 2.64 8.93 17.51
C PRO A 111 3.81 9.89 17.23
N THR A 112 5.01 9.53 17.69
CA THR A 112 6.22 10.16 17.18
C THR A 112 6.44 9.71 15.75
N ILE A 113 6.54 10.66 14.81
CA ILE A 113 6.80 10.40 13.39
C ILE A 113 8.18 10.98 13.07
N LYS A 114 9.06 10.16 12.54
CA LYS A 114 10.41 10.55 12.14
C LYS A 114 10.65 10.22 10.68
N VAL A 115 11.29 11.15 9.99
CA VAL A 115 11.61 11.01 8.56
C VAL A 115 13.11 11.13 8.38
N LYS A 116 13.71 10.13 7.73
CA LYS A 116 15.07 10.16 7.24
C LYS A 116 15.07 10.24 5.72
N VAL A 117 15.72 11.25 5.17
CA VAL A 117 15.94 11.36 3.73
C VAL A 117 17.09 10.43 3.33
N LEU A 118 16.78 9.40 2.54
CA LEU A 118 17.77 8.45 2.05
C LEU A 118 18.39 8.88 0.72
N ALA A 119 17.63 9.59 -0.11
CA ALA A 119 18.10 10.16 -1.36
C ALA A 119 17.29 11.41 -1.72
N GLY A 120 17.93 12.38 -2.37
CA GLY A 120 17.33 13.64 -2.75
C GLY A 120 17.23 14.64 -1.59
N SER A 121 16.15 15.41 -1.54
CA SER A 121 15.89 16.45 -0.53
C SER A 121 14.50 16.32 0.08
N TYR A 122 14.33 16.82 1.30
CA TYR A 122 13.02 16.88 1.96
C TYR A 122 12.21 18.04 1.40
N ASN A 123 11.45 17.77 0.38
CA ASN A 123 10.62 18.76 -0.32
C ASN A 123 9.11 18.46 -0.25
N MET A 124 8.73 17.39 0.42
CA MET A 124 7.36 17.03 0.70
C MET A 124 7.22 16.76 2.20
N LYS A 125 6.41 17.54 2.88
CA LYS A 125 6.22 17.41 4.31
C LYS A 125 5.37 16.20 4.66
N ILE A 126 5.75 15.53 5.73
CA ILE A 126 4.96 14.46 6.33
C ILE A 126 4.30 15.04 7.58
N ILE A 127 2.97 15.00 7.62
CA ILE A 127 2.15 15.62 8.67
C ILE A 127 1.31 14.56 9.36
N GLY A 128 1.35 14.56 10.69
CA GLY A 128 0.45 13.79 11.54
C GLY A 128 -0.71 14.64 12.03
N LYS A 129 -1.93 14.12 11.96
CA LYS A 129 -3.12 14.73 12.57
C LYS A 129 -3.78 13.73 13.50
N THR A 130 -3.80 14.06 14.78
CA THR A 130 -4.47 13.22 15.79
C THR A 130 -5.88 13.73 16.02
N ASP A 131 -6.85 12.85 16.01
CA ASP A 131 -8.25 13.15 16.33
C ASP A 131 -8.52 13.10 17.85
N ALA A 132 -9.77 13.39 18.23
CA ALA A 132 -10.20 13.39 19.63
C ALA A 132 -10.11 12.00 20.29
N ASP A 133 -10.21 10.93 19.51
CA ASP A 133 -10.09 9.54 19.96
C ASP A 133 -8.63 9.07 20.07
N GLY A 134 -7.68 9.96 19.78
CA GLY A 134 -6.25 9.64 19.78
C GLY A 134 -5.78 8.83 18.57
N LYS A 135 -6.62 8.64 17.55
CA LYS A 135 -6.16 8.08 16.28
C LYS A 135 -5.40 9.14 15.49
N CYS A 136 -4.37 8.71 14.80
CA CYS A 136 -3.55 9.61 14.00
C CYS A 136 -3.63 9.21 12.53
N LYS A 137 -3.92 10.18 11.69
CA LYS A 137 -3.79 10.11 10.24
C LYS A 137 -2.46 10.73 9.83
N VAL A 138 -1.76 10.12 8.90
CA VAL A 138 -0.45 10.57 8.40
C VAL A 138 -0.57 10.93 6.94
N TYR A 139 -0.22 12.15 6.62
CA TYR A 139 -0.33 12.73 5.30
C TYR A 139 1.03 13.07 4.71
N ALA A 140 1.14 12.93 3.41
CA ALA A 140 2.16 13.59 2.61
C ALA A 140 1.57 14.88 2.03
N GLU A 141 2.01 16.04 2.51
CA GLU A 141 1.53 17.33 2.03
C GLU A 141 2.09 17.59 0.64
N ARG A 142 1.21 17.94 -0.29
CA ARG A 142 1.61 18.32 -1.64
C ARG A 142 2.46 19.59 -1.62
N ASN A 143 3.58 19.54 -2.32
CA ASN A 143 4.28 20.75 -2.72
C ASN A 143 3.74 21.29 -4.06
N GLN A 144 4.35 22.35 -4.60
CA GLN A 144 3.94 22.99 -5.87
C GLN A 144 4.04 22.09 -7.12
N PHE A 145 4.62 20.88 -6.99
CA PHE A 145 4.76 19.92 -8.08
C PHE A 145 3.72 18.82 -7.96
N THR A 146 3.45 18.12 -9.05
CA THR A 146 2.58 16.93 -9.04
C THR A 146 3.46 15.70 -8.79
N PRO A 147 3.53 15.18 -7.57
CA PRO A 147 4.34 14.02 -7.27
C PRO A 147 3.62 12.72 -7.64
N ILE A 148 4.40 11.73 -8.02
CA ILE A 148 4.00 10.33 -8.00
C ILE A 148 4.58 9.73 -6.73
N LEU A 149 3.74 9.17 -5.88
CA LEU A 149 4.16 8.53 -4.64
C LEU A 149 4.06 7.03 -4.75
N ASN A 150 5.14 6.35 -4.35
CA ASN A 150 5.16 4.91 -4.19
C ASN A 150 5.58 4.60 -2.75
N VAL A 151 4.81 3.77 -2.05
CA VAL A 151 5.07 3.40 -0.67
C VAL A 151 5.28 1.90 -0.56
N ILE A 152 6.32 1.51 0.16
CA ILE A 152 6.53 0.14 0.62
C ILE A 152 6.43 0.15 2.13
N ALA A 153 5.37 -0.41 2.69
CA ALA A 153 5.22 -0.59 4.12
C ALA A 153 6.05 -1.79 4.57
N MET A 154 7.03 -1.56 5.44
CA MET A 154 7.95 -2.58 5.96
C MET A 154 7.46 -3.18 7.28
N SER A 155 6.83 -2.37 8.11
CA SER A 155 6.17 -2.76 9.35
C SER A 155 4.87 -1.98 9.48
N THR A 156 3.78 -2.67 9.78
CA THR A 156 2.43 -2.08 9.78
C THR A 156 1.69 -2.31 11.10
N PHE A 157 2.42 -2.62 12.20
CA PHE A 157 1.76 -2.84 13.47
C PHE A 157 1.05 -1.57 13.96
N GLY A 158 -0.26 -1.69 14.15
CA GLY A 158 -1.12 -0.61 14.64
C GLY A 158 -1.54 0.43 13.60
N ILE A 159 -1.24 0.22 12.31
CA ILE A 159 -1.69 1.11 11.22
C ILE A 159 -2.48 0.36 10.16
N THR A 160 -3.27 1.12 9.39
CA THR A 160 -3.86 0.71 8.12
C THR A 160 -3.33 1.63 7.03
N MET A 161 -2.77 1.06 5.97
CA MET A 161 -2.38 1.83 4.79
C MET A 161 -3.63 2.32 4.04
N LYS A 162 -3.58 3.55 3.54
CA LYS A 162 -4.70 4.21 2.86
C LYS A 162 -4.37 4.58 1.43
N MET A 163 -3.37 5.40 1.20
CA MET A 163 -2.98 5.92 -0.12
C MET A 163 -4.15 6.60 -0.84
N GLU A 164 -4.86 7.44 -0.12
CA GLU A 164 -6.05 8.16 -0.60
C GLU A 164 -5.71 9.65 -0.80
N THR A 165 -6.34 10.28 -1.78
CA THR A 165 -6.22 11.74 -1.95
C THR A 165 -6.84 12.45 -0.74
N ALA A 166 -6.22 13.55 -0.29
CA ALA A 166 -6.66 14.34 0.84
C ALA A 166 -6.57 15.83 0.55
N ASP A 167 -7.50 16.60 1.09
CA ASP A 167 -7.44 18.04 1.07
C ASP A 167 -6.58 18.59 2.21
N ASN A 168 -5.90 19.71 1.99
CA ASN A 168 -5.05 20.32 3.01
C ASN A 168 -5.82 20.70 4.29
N SER A 169 -7.12 21.01 4.18
CA SER A 169 -7.99 21.27 5.32
C SER A 169 -8.12 20.07 6.27
N GLU A 170 -7.94 18.85 5.79
CA GLU A 170 -8.04 17.63 6.61
C GLU A 170 -6.94 17.51 7.67
N PHE A 171 -5.76 18.08 7.42
CA PHE A 171 -4.63 18.04 8.34
C PHE A 171 -4.20 19.43 8.86
N GLU A 172 -5.02 20.46 8.66
CA GLU A 172 -4.81 21.78 9.27
C GLU A 172 -4.69 21.65 10.79
N GLY A 173 -3.67 22.30 11.37
CA GLY A 173 -3.33 22.17 12.80
C GLY A 173 -2.70 20.82 13.20
N GLY A 174 -2.32 20.01 12.23
CA GLY A 174 -1.48 18.82 12.45
C GLY A 174 -0.03 19.17 12.83
N PHE A 175 0.75 18.17 13.17
CA PHE A 175 2.17 18.32 13.51
C PHE A 175 3.04 17.77 12.37
N GLU A 176 4.13 18.48 12.06
CA GLU A 176 5.09 18.00 11.08
C GLU A 176 5.99 16.92 11.68
N ALA A 177 6.32 15.90 10.90
CA ALA A 177 7.27 14.86 11.30
C ALA A 177 8.66 15.44 11.53
N THR A 178 9.38 14.87 12.49
CA THR A 178 10.74 15.29 12.81
C THR A 178 11.73 14.67 11.81
N LEU A 179 12.61 15.49 11.24
CA LEU A 179 13.73 15.02 10.41
C LEU A 179 14.85 14.41 11.28
N GLU A 180 15.45 13.31 10.76
CA GLU A 180 16.63 12.64 11.34
C GLU A 180 17.83 12.68 10.41
#